data_1bc459754e25b0a6a51c549e312eed23
#
_entry.id   1bc459754e25b0a6a51c549e312eed23
#
_cell.length_a   1.000
_cell.length_b   1.000
_cell.length_c   1.000
_cell.angle_alpha   90.00
_cell.angle_beta   90.00
_cell.angle_gamma   90.00
#
_symmetry.space_group_name_H-M   'P 1'
#
loop_
_entity.id
_entity.type
_entity.pdbx_description
1 polymer ?
#
loop_
_entity_poly.entity_id
_entity_poly.type
_entity_poly.pdbx_seq_one_letter_code
_entity_poly.pdbx_strand_id
1 'polypeptide(L)'
;MKKPKMHICIGIVCFLAVAGGLLLLPVFTGKGTNGNGVHGSGECLQSVYEIDWKLDPASRTLRAYQQVDYVNAETVPLLEVYFHLYPNYFASEDSAPFQESEMKHAYPNGFSAGSITFSSIKADGKQAGYRLQGDAKGILCIRLTAPLEPGKHVSCEFEYTVNLPGCVGRFGAGDDTIQLCNAYPIAAVYDGEGWNLDPYYAVGDPFYSDVSDYTVHIACPPGYIVTGSGSRSKLEAGANGTTYTFACPNVRDIAFVAGKGLRPRSKDAAGVRVTSWYYGDETAGETALTSACDAVEVFSSIFGEYPYPELNVIESDLYYGGMEYPNAVLITDSLYVPGESDTLEYVTVHEVAHQWWYGVVGNDEIDDPWLDESLTEFSTLLFYRERYGETKYREVYAKRVEIGLRLFDDAVSMPKPVGLKTSETDDNLWYTVVVYKQGAHMFRELYEKMGDGAFKSALKAYYQNMFLRNAAPSDLYAALNAATGTDWSGFISAYLQGRPAP
;
A
#
# COMPACT_ATOMS: atom_id res chain seq x y z
N MET A 1 -10.13 12.60 -41.90
CA MET A 1 -8.84 11.93 -41.96
C MET A 1 -8.69 11.22 -40.63
N LYS A 2 -8.79 9.88 -40.62
CA LYS A 2 -8.75 9.06 -39.39
C LYS A 2 -7.30 8.84 -39.00
N LYS A 3 -6.94 9.10 -37.76
CA LYS A 3 -5.61 8.77 -37.17
C LYS A 3 -5.54 7.26 -36.91
N PRO A 4 -4.39 6.61 -37.08
CA PRO A 4 -4.25 5.18 -36.83
C PRO A 4 -4.13 4.90 -35.31
N LYS A 5 -4.90 3.93 -34.84
CA LYS A 5 -4.78 3.33 -33.52
C LYS A 5 -3.61 2.34 -33.55
N MET A 6 -2.65 2.54 -32.67
CA MET A 6 -1.57 1.60 -32.42
C MET A 6 -2.08 0.49 -31.49
N HIS A 7 -2.16 -0.71 -31.99
CA HIS A 7 -2.52 -1.90 -31.23
C HIS A 7 -1.22 -2.53 -30.71
N ILE A 8 -1.07 -2.60 -29.40
CA ILE A 8 -0.05 -3.43 -28.77
C ILE A 8 -0.69 -4.80 -28.58
N CYS A 9 -0.19 -5.79 -29.30
CA CYS A 9 -0.57 -7.19 -29.12
C CYS A 9 0.21 -7.76 -27.94
N ILE A 10 -0.50 -8.18 -26.90
CA ILE A 10 0.03 -9.03 -25.83
C ILE A 10 -0.38 -10.47 -26.21
N GLY A 11 0.62 -11.29 -26.49
CA GLY A 11 0.42 -12.70 -26.78
C GLY A 11 0.23 -13.52 -25.51
N ILE A 12 -0.85 -14.27 -25.47
CA ILE A 12 -1.16 -15.27 -24.43
C ILE A 12 -0.63 -16.62 -24.92
N VAL A 13 0.15 -17.29 -24.08
CA VAL A 13 0.40 -18.74 -24.25
C VAL A 13 0.24 -19.43 -22.90
N CYS A 14 -0.72 -20.36 -22.86
CA CYS A 14 -0.95 -21.31 -21.75
C CYS A 14 -0.05 -22.54 -21.88
N PHE A 15 0.37 -23.19 -20.76
CA PHE A 15 0.07 -24.59 -20.50
C PHE A 15 0.81 -25.25 -19.32
N LEU A 16 0.00 -25.91 -18.46
CA LEU A 16 0.00 -27.24 -17.82
C LEU A 16 0.97 -27.57 -16.68
N ALA A 17 0.27 -27.94 -15.66
CA ALA A 17 0.41 -28.67 -14.42
C ALA A 17 1.50 -29.75 -14.26
N VAL A 18 1.97 -29.97 -13.02
CA VAL A 18 2.07 -31.29 -12.33
C VAL A 18 2.36 -31.13 -10.81
N ALA A 19 1.64 -31.90 -10.08
CA ALA A 19 1.54 -32.38 -8.71
C ALA A 19 2.69 -32.26 -7.69
N GLY A 20 2.33 -31.84 -6.47
CA GLY A 20 2.44 -32.67 -5.26
C GLY A 20 3.71 -32.51 -4.41
N GLY A 21 3.52 -31.92 -3.24
CA GLY A 21 4.48 -32.03 -2.15
C GLY A 21 4.06 -31.24 -0.92
N LEU A 22 3.36 -31.88 0.02
CA LEU A 22 3.04 -31.29 1.32
C LEU A 22 4.32 -31.25 2.16
N LEU A 23 4.85 -30.05 2.39
CA LEU A 23 5.94 -29.82 3.36
C LEU A 23 5.35 -29.18 4.61
N LEU A 24 5.39 -29.92 5.71
CA LEU A 24 5.10 -29.46 7.07
C LEU A 24 6.20 -28.47 7.51
N LEU A 25 5.82 -27.25 7.78
CA LEU A 25 6.72 -26.24 8.36
C LEU A 25 6.72 -26.35 9.90
N PRO A 26 7.87 -26.19 10.56
CA PRO A 26 7.96 -26.23 12.01
C PRO A 26 7.40 -24.98 12.68
N VAL A 27 6.68 -25.19 13.78
CA VAL A 27 6.22 -24.13 14.68
C VAL A 27 7.40 -23.68 15.54
N PHE A 28 7.84 -22.45 15.40
CA PHE A 28 8.80 -21.83 16.30
C PHE A 28 8.10 -20.98 17.36
N THR A 29 8.28 -21.36 18.62
CA THR A 29 7.96 -20.51 19.77
C THR A 29 9.12 -19.57 20.05
N GLY A 30 9.06 -18.36 19.56
CA GLY A 30 10.06 -17.32 19.85
C GLY A 30 9.80 -16.68 21.21
N LYS A 31 10.76 -16.81 22.14
CA LYS A 31 10.83 -15.97 23.34
C LYS A 31 11.31 -14.57 22.92
N GLY A 32 10.52 -13.55 23.27
CA GLY A 32 10.91 -12.16 23.08
C GLY A 32 12.20 -11.81 23.82
N THR A 33 13.16 -11.27 23.10
CA THR A 33 14.32 -10.58 23.67
C THR A 33 14.08 -9.09 23.59
N ASN A 34 13.97 -8.45 24.76
CA ASN A 34 13.91 -7.00 24.92
C ASN A 34 15.19 -6.36 24.36
N GLY A 35 15.06 -5.69 23.22
CA GLY A 35 16.09 -4.77 22.72
C GLY A 35 15.75 -3.35 23.22
N ASN A 36 16.52 -2.84 24.19
CA ASN A 36 16.46 -1.46 24.66
C ASN A 36 16.98 -0.50 23.57
N GLY A 37 16.08 0.01 22.75
CA GLY A 37 16.29 1.23 21.97
C GLY A 37 15.70 2.41 22.77
N VAL A 38 16.51 3.42 23.06
CA VAL A 38 16.09 4.64 23.76
C VAL A 38 15.22 5.45 22.82
N HIS A 39 13.91 5.29 22.90
CA HIS A 39 12.93 6.22 22.35
C HIS A 39 12.38 7.09 23.47
N GLY A 40 12.22 8.38 23.18
CA GLY A 40 11.70 9.36 24.12
C GLY A 40 10.34 8.89 24.70
N SER A 41 10.17 9.06 26.01
CA SER A 41 9.04 8.60 26.79
C SER A 41 7.76 9.43 26.54
N GLY A 42 7.11 9.20 25.38
CA GLY A 42 5.69 9.44 25.19
C GLY A 42 5.12 8.13 24.69
N GLU A 43 4.18 7.53 25.43
CA GLU A 43 3.39 6.41 24.90
C GLU A 43 2.76 6.87 23.58
N CYS A 44 3.07 6.20 22.48
CA CYS A 44 2.41 6.44 21.21
C CYS A 44 0.98 5.92 21.38
N LEU A 45 0.01 6.83 21.41
CA LEU A 45 -1.40 6.48 21.51
C LEU A 45 -1.84 5.94 20.15
N GLN A 46 -2.12 4.63 20.08
CA GLN A 46 -2.55 3.95 18.85
C GLN A 46 -3.89 3.29 19.05
N SER A 47 -4.72 3.30 18.02
CA SER A 47 -5.95 2.53 17.98
C SER A 47 -5.65 1.04 17.81
N VAL A 48 -6.55 0.19 18.34
CA VAL A 48 -6.40 -1.26 18.27
C VAL A 48 -7.61 -1.86 17.57
N TYR A 49 -7.36 -2.72 16.59
CA TYR A 49 -8.39 -3.42 15.82
C TYR A 49 -8.34 -4.92 16.12
N GLU A 50 -9.50 -5.49 16.39
CA GLU A 50 -9.72 -6.94 16.40
C GLU A 50 -10.80 -7.26 15.36
N ILE A 51 -10.47 -8.12 14.38
CA ILE A 51 -11.31 -8.36 13.21
C ILE A 51 -11.47 -9.87 13.00
N ASP A 52 -12.73 -10.33 12.98
CA ASP A 52 -13.12 -11.68 12.62
C ASP A 52 -13.75 -11.68 11.23
N TRP A 53 -13.11 -12.32 10.27
CA TRP A 53 -13.60 -12.48 8.90
C TRP A 53 -13.98 -13.93 8.58
N LYS A 54 -15.11 -14.11 7.96
CA LYS A 54 -15.52 -15.39 7.37
C LYS A 54 -15.75 -15.22 5.88
N LEU A 55 -14.80 -15.70 5.09
CA LEU A 55 -14.83 -15.64 3.64
C LEU A 55 -15.67 -16.79 3.06
N ASP A 56 -16.62 -16.47 2.20
CA ASP A 56 -17.30 -17.41 1.31
C ASP A 56 -17.01 -17.04 -0.15
N PRO A 57 -16.02 -17.69 -0.78
CA PRO A 57 -15.65 -17.43 -2.17
C PRO A 57 -16.77 -17.77 -3.17
N ALA A 58 -17.63 -18.72 -2.85
CA ALA A 58 -18.70 -19.14 -3.76
C ALA A 58 -19.78 -18.08 -3.94
N SER A 59 -20.12 -17.40 -2.86
CA SER A 59 -21.05 -16.25 -2.89
C SER A 59 -20.33 -14.91 -3.03
N ARG A 60 -18.98 -14.89 -3.01
CA ARG A 60 -18.14 -13.69 -2.97
C ARG A 60 -18.56 -12.76 -1.83
N THR A 61 -18.70 -13.31 -0.62
CA THR A 61 -19.08 -12.54 0.57
C THR A 61 -18.06 -12.73 1.68
N LEU A 62 -17.86 -11.65 2.43
CA LEU A 62 -17.06 -11.60 3.64
C LEU A 62 -17.98 -11.17 4.79
N ARG A 63 -18.31 -12.09 5.71
CA ARG A 63 -19.05 -11.75 6.94
C ARG A 63 -18.04 -11.40 8.01
N ALA A 64 -18.30 -10.32 8.73
CA ALA A 64 -17.32 -9.73 9.63
C ALA A 64 -17.93 -9.29 10.96
N TYR A 65 -17.14 -9.48 12.01
CA TYR A 65 -17.21 -8.72 13.25
C TYR A 65 -15.89 -7.93 13.38
N GLN A 66 -15.98 -6.68 13.78
CA GLN A 66 -14.82 -5.83 14.03
C GLN A 66 -15.05 -5.03 15.30
N GLN A 67 -14.04 -4.98 16.14
CA GLN A 67 -13.95 -4.05 17.25
C GLN A 67 -12.76 -3.12 17.01
N VAL A 68 -12.98 -1.84 17.23
CA VAL A 68 -11.94 -0.81 17.21
C VAL A 68 -11.94 -0.12 18.55
N ASP A 69 -10.85 -0.24 19.31
CA ASP A 69 -10.59 0.61 20.45
C ASP A 69 -9.90 1.88 19.93
N TYR A 70 -10.74 2.87 19.52
CA TYR A 70 -10.26 4.12 18.93
C TYR A 70 -9.77 5.06 20.02
N VAL A 71 -8.55 5.56 19.87
CA VAL A 71 -7.96 6.56 20.76
C VAL A 71 -8.01 7.95 20.14
N ASN A 72 -8.42 8.95 20.91
CA ASN A 72 -8.24 10.34 20.55
C ASN A 72 -6.79 10.75 20.83
N ALA A 73 -5.94 10.70 19.82
CA ALA A 73 -4.55 11.14 19.89
C ALA A 73 -4.40 12.67 19.74
N GLU A 74 -5.51 13.38 19.47
CA GLU A 74 -5.53 14.81 19.21
C GLU A 74 -5.50 15.64 20.51
N THR A 75 -5.30 16.94 20.36
CA THR A 75 -5.30 17.91 21.46
C THR A 75 -6.67 18.49 21.76
N VAL A 76 -7.69 18.11 20.99
CA VAL A 76 -9.08 18.60 21.09
C VAL A 76 -10.06 17.46 21.37
N PRO A 77 -11.17 17.71 22.08
CA PRO A 77 -12.21 16.71 22.25
C PRO A 77 -12.93 16.42 20.95
N LEU A 78 -13.19 15.14 20.65
CA LEU A 78 -13.92 14.68 19.47
C LEU A 78 -15.38 14.38 19.82
N LEU A 79 -16.33 14.88 19.02
CA LEU A 79 -17.76 14.63 19.19
C LEU A 79 -18.27 13.49 18.30
N GLU A 80 -17.53 13.18 17.25
CA GLU A 80 -17.82 12.19 16.24
C GLU A 80 -16.52 11.46 15.89
N VAL A 81 -16.63 10.19 15.48
CA VAL A 81 -15.53 9.41 14.90
C VAL A 81 -15.94 8.95 13.50
N TYR A 82 -15.03 9.05 12.56
CA TYR A 82 -15.31 8.75 11.17
C TYR A 82 -14.50 7.55 10.68
N PHE A 83 -15.11 6.78 9.78
CA PHE A 83 -14.48 5.61 9.16
C PHE A 83 -14.70 5.65 7.65
N HIS A 84 -13.66 5.37 6.87
CA HIS A 84 -13.76 5.11 5.45
C HIS A 84 -14.38 3.73 5.18
N LEU A 85 -15.25 3.66 4.18
CA LEU A 85 -15.93 2.46 3.71
C LEU A 85 -15.63 2.26 2.23
N TYR A 86 -14.38 1.98 1.90
CA TYR A 86 -13.91 1.85 0.52
C TYR A 86 -14.71 0.83 -0.32
N PRO A 87 -15.24 -0.31 0.21
CA PRO A 87 -16.08 -1.22 -0.57
C PRO A 87 -17.33 -0.58 -1.18
N ASN A 88 -17.84 0.52 -0.63
CA ASN A 88 -19.04 1.17 -1.15
C ASN A 88 -18.83 1.91 -2.48
N TYR A 89 -17.60 2.27 -2.82
CA TYR A 89 -17.30 2.87 -4.13
C TYR A 89 -17.48 1.88 -5.28
N PHE A 90 -17.47 0.58 -5.01
CA PHE A 90 -17.71 -0.48 -6.00
C PHE A 90 -19.18 -0.81 -6.21
N ALA A 91 -20.11 -0.01 -5.68
CA ALA A 91 -21.56 -0.30 -5.73
C ALA A 91 -22.19 -0.07 -7.10
N SER A 92 -21.61 0.76 -7.96
CA SER A 92 -22.06 1.03 -9.32
C SER A 92 -20.89 1.33 -10.25
N GLU A 93 -21.10 1.23 -11.56
CA GLU A 93 -20.09 1.62 -12.55
C GLU A 93 -19.68 3.08 -12.41
N ASP A 94 -20.64 3.96 -12.10
CA ASP A 94 -20.41 5.40 -11.95
C ASP A 94 -19.58 5.76 -10.71
N SER A 95 -19.59 4.92 -9.68
CA SER A 95 -18.83 5.16 -8.45
C SER A 95 -17.57 4.30 -8.34
N ALA A 96 -17.37 3.33 -9.25
CA ALA A 96 -16.21 2.47 -9.23
C ALA A 96 -14.93 3.30 -9.44
N PRO A 97 -13.87 3.09 -8.60
CA PRO A 97 -12.68 3.93 -8.61
C PRO A 97 -11.73 3.53 -9.75
N PHE A 98 -12.22 3.61 -10.98
CA PHE A 98 -11.46 3.29 -12.18
C PHE A 98 -11.78 4.30 -13.29
N GLN A 99 -10.79 4.61 -14.11
CA GLN A 99 -11.02 5.34 -15.34
C GLN A 99 -11.86 4.52 -16.33
N GLU A 100 -12.64 5.18 -17.19
CA GLU A 100 -13.45 4.50 -18.22
C GLU A 100 -12.59 3.54 -19.09
N SER A 101 -11.35 3.93 -19.38
CA SER A 101 -10.40 3.11 -20.16
C SER A 101 -9.95 1.84 -19.43
N GLU A 102 -10.01 1.82 -18.10
CA GLU A 102 -9.53 0.73 -17.24
C GLU A 102 -10.65 -0.24 -16.85
N MET A 103 -11.93 0.19 -16.91
CA MET A 103 -13.07 -0.62 -16.50
C MET A 103 -13.08 -2.03 -17.10
N LYS A 104 -12.66 -2.19 -18.35
CA LYS A 104 -12.59 -3.52 -19.00
C LYS A 104 -11.46 -4.40 -18.48
N HIS A 105 -10.40 -3.78 -17.97
CA HIS A 105 -9.30 -4.52 -17.36
C HIS A 105 -9.64 -4.89 -15.90
N ALA A 106 -10.21 -3.95 -15.16
CA ALA A 106 -10.65 -4.17 -13.78
C ALA A 106 -11.82 -5.17 -13.71
N TYR A 107 -12.72 -5.18 -14.71
CA TYR A 107 -13.88 -6.07 -14.78
C TYR A 107 -13.88 -6.90 -16.06
N PRO A 108 -12.98 -7.87 -16.23
CA PRO A 108 -12.84 -8.64 -17.48
C PRO A 108 -14.09 -9.45 -17.83
N ASN A 109 -14.90 -9.81 -16.83
CA ASN A 109 -16.16 -10.55 -17.00
C ASN A 109 -17.41 -9.64 -16.92
N GLY A 110 -17.25 -8.32 -17.08
CA GLY A 110 -18.30 -7.33 -16.92
C GLY A 110 -18.48 -6.87 -15.47
N PHE A 111 -19.11 -5.71 -15.30
CA PHE A 111 -19.29 -5.09 -13.99
C PHE A 111 -20.00 -6.01 -13.00
N SER A 112 -19.50 -6.01 -11.78
CA SER A 112 -20.05 -6.74 -10.65
C SER A 112 -19.92 -5.87 -9.41
N ALA A 113 -21.04 -5.55 -8.76
CA ALA A 113 -21.06 -4.62 -7.63
C ALA A 113 -20.37 -5.18 -6.38
N GLY A 114 -19.64 -4.32 -5.69
CA GLY A 114 -19.15 -4.50 -4.33
C GLY A 114 -19.90 -3.60 -3.35
N SER A 115 -19.85 -3.88 -2.06
CA SER A 115 -20.45 -3.04 -1.03
C SER A 115 -20.10 -3.50 0.37
N ILE A 116 -20.28 -2.63 1.37
CA ILE A 116 -20.31 -3.00 2.78
C ILE A 116 -21.66 -2.61 3.38
N THR A 117 -22.27 -3.51 4.16
CA THR A 117 -23.56 -3.28 4.82
C THR A 117 -23.51 -3.73 6.28
N PHE A 118 -24.04 -2.92 7.17
CA PHE A 118 -24.01 -3.16 8.62
C PHE A 118 -25.32 -3.77 9.12
N SER A 119 -25.22 -4.80 9.96
CA SER A 119 -26.31 -5.32 10.76
C SER A 119 -26.33 -4.73 12.18
N SER A 120 -25.18 -4.30 12.70
CA SER A 120 -25.06 -3.68 14.01
C SER A 120 -23.87 -2.68 14.02
N ILE A 121 -24.08 -1.52 14.66
CA ILE A 121 -23.03 -0.54 14.97
C ILE A 121 -23.22 -0.10 16.42
N LYS A 122 -22.19 -0.28 17.27
CA LYS A 122 -22.22 0.11 18.68
C LYS A 122 -21.03 0.99 19.01
N ALA A 123 -21.21 1.84 20.01
CA ALA A 123 -20.15 2.57 20.69
C ALA A 123 -20.27 2.33 22.19
N ASP A 124 -19.19 1.90 22.86
CA ASP A 124 -19.14 1.51 24.27
C ASP A 124 -20.26 0.51 24.64
N GLY A 125 -20.45 -0.52 23.80
CA GLY A 125 -21.42 -1.59 23.99
C GLY A 125 -22.89 -1.18 23.78
N LYS A 126 -23.17 0.06 23.40
CA LYS A 126 -24.54 0.57 23.15
C LYS A 126 -24.75 0.85 21.67
N GLN A 127 -25.99 0.62 21.19
CA GLN A 127 -26.35 0.99 19.82
C GLN A 127 -26.00 2.44 19.52
N ALA A 128 -25.16 2.69 18.52
CA ALA A 128 -24.70 4.02 18.17
C ALA A 128 -25.67 4.73 17.22
N GLY A 129 -25.78 6.05 17.38
CA GLY A 129 -26.32 6.91 16.35
C GLY A 129 -25.27 7.12 15.26
N TYR A 130 -25.59 6.78 14.02
CA TYR A 130 -24.67 6.91 12.91
C TYR A 130 -25.33 7.46 11.66
N ARG A 131 -24.50 7.95 10.72
CA ARG A 131 -24.93 8.31 9.36
C ARG A 131 -23.86 7.84 8.35
N LEU A 132 -24.34 7.49 7.16
CA LEU A 132 -23.49 7.26 5.99
C LEU A 132 -23.53 8.54 5.15
N GLN A 133 -22.36 9.03 4.73
CA GLN A 133 -22.22 10.28 3.98
C GLN A 133 -21.07 10.18 2.96
N GLY A 134 -20.82 11.29 2.25
CA GLY A 134 -19.83 11.35 1.19
C GLY A 134 -20.28 10.62 -0.08
N ASP A 135 -19.41 10.64 -1.08
CA ASP A 135 -19.65 9.97 -2.36
C ASP A 135 -19.78 8.46 -2.14
N ALA A 136 -20.65 7.83 -2.91
CA ALA A 136 -20.99 6.41 -2.77
C ALA A 136 -21.39 5.97 -1.34
N LYS A 137 -21.63 6.89 -0.39
CA LYS A 137 -21.72 6.62 1.05
C LYS A 137 -20.44 5.98 1.61
N GLY A 138 -19.31 6.44 1.11
CA GLY A 138 -17.99 5.96 1.47
C GLY A 138 -17.51 6.34 2.86
N ILE A 139 -18.27 7.14 3.62
CA ILE A 139 -17.93 7.58 4.97
C ILE A 139 -19.02 7.20 5.96
N LEU A 140 -18.61 6.51 7.02
CA LEU A 140 -19.41 6.25 8.21
C LEU A 140 -19.05 7.27 9.30
N CYS A 141 -20.03 8.03 9.78
CA CYS A 141 -19.89 8.89 10.95
C CYS A 141 -20.64 8.29 12.13
N ILE A 142 -19.95 8.12 13.24
CA ILE A 142 -20.52 7.71 14.54
C ILE A 142 -20.55 8.92 15.45
N ARG A 143 -21.76 9.29 15.91
CA ARG A 143 -21.94 10.36 16.89
C ARG A 143 -21.74 9.81 18.29
N LEU A 144 -20.81 10.39 19.04
CA LEU A 144 -20.55 10.02 20.42
C LEU A 144 -21.60 10.62 21.37
N THR A 145 -21.90 9.91 22.45
CA THR A 145 -22.85 10.36 23.48
C THR A 145 -22.27 11.43 24.40
N ALA A 146 -20.94 11.52 24.49
CA ALA A 146 -20.17 12.53 25.18
C ALA A 146 -18.88 12.82 24.38
N PRO A 147 -18.26 13.99 24.55
CA PRO A 147 -16.97 14.27 23.92
C PRO A 147 -15.92 13.23 24.32
N LEU A 148 -15.17 12.73 23.34
CA LEU A 148 -13.99 11.90 23.56
C LEU A 148 -12.80 12.83 23.82
N GLU A 149 -12.43 12.96 25.07
CA GLU A 149 -11.33 13.84 25.50
C GLU A 149 -9.97 13.35 24.97
N PRO A 150 -8.97 14.21 24.80
CA PRO A 150 -7.60 13.85 24.45
C PRO A 150 -7.05 12.69 25.31
N GLY A 151 -6.44 11.70 24.64
CA GLY A 151 -5.89 10.50 25.27
C GLY A 151 -6.93 9.51 25.80
N LYS A 152 -8.22 9.69 25.49
CA LYS A 152 -9.29 8.75 25.87
C LYS A 152 -9.66 7.86 24.69
N HIS A 153 -10.29 6.73 25.01
CA HIS A 153 -10.69 5.69 24.06
C HIS A 153 -12.21 5.59 23.98
N VAL A 154 -12.70 5.14 22.83
CA VAL A 154 -14.07 4.67 22.61
C VAL A 154 -14.02 3.34 21.86
N SER A 155 -14.75 2.35 22.37
CA SER A 155 -14.87 1.05 21.69
C SER A 155 -15.98 1.11 20.66
N CYS A 156 -15.64 1.00 19.38
CA CYS A 156 -16.58 0.90 18.25
C CYS A 156 -16.68 -0.55 17.81
N GLU A 157 -17.90 -1.11 17.77
CA GLU A 157 -18.16 -2.48 17.36
C GLU A 157 -19.04 -2.50 16.12
N PHE A 158 -18.65 -3.31 15.13
CA PHE A 158 -19.33 -3.45 13.84
C PHE A 158 -19.62 -4.91 13.52
N GLU A 159 -20.87 -5.21 13.20
CA GLU A 159 -21.22 -6.45 12.49
C GLU A 159 -21.62 -6.08 11.06
N TYR A 160 -20.93 -6.65 10.07
CA TYR A 160 -21.13 -6.26 8.68
C TYR A 160 -20.94 -7.42 7.71
N THR A 161 -21.42 -7.20 6.50
CA THR A 161 -21.17 -8.07 5.34
C THR A 161 -20.60 -7.24 4.22
N VAL A 162 -19.49 -7.71 3.64
CA VAL A 162 -18.91 -7.17 2.42
C VAL A 162 -19.27 -8.08 1.26
N ASN A 163 -19.83 -7.51 0.19
CA ASN A 163 -19.97 -8.16 -1.10
C ASN A 163 -18.73 -7.82 -1.93
N LEU A 164 -17.97 -8.84 -2.32
CA LEU A 164 -16.77 -8.69 -3.13
C LEU A 164 -17.15 -8.62 -4.60
N PRO A 165 -16.75 -7.57 -5.34
CA PRO A 165 -16.99 -7.49 -6.77
C PRO A 165 -16.17 -8.56 -7.52
N GLY A 166 -16.61 -8.93 -8.71
CA GLY A 166 -15.80 -9.70 -9.65
C GLY A 166 -14.79 -8.79 -10.34
N CYS A 167 -13.89 -8.22 -9.55
CA CYS A 167 -12.93 -7.20 -9.96
C CYS A 167 -11.51 -7.71 -9.78
N VAL A 168 -10.64 -7.39 -10.74
CA VAL A 168 -9.20 -7.70 -10.73
C VAL A 168 -8.46 -6.44 -10.29
N GLY A 169 -8.22 -6.32 -8.99
CA GLY A 169 -7.63 -5.11 -8.40
C GLY A 169 -7.38 -5.27 -6.89
N ARG A 170 -7.25 -4.14 -6.19
CA ARG A 170 -7.00 -4.13 -4.72
C ARG A 170 -8.10 -4.79 -3.90
N PHE A 171 -9.34 -4.71 -4.38
CA PHE A 171 -10.51 -5.23 -3.69
C PHE A 171 -11.42 -5.96 -4.68
N GLY A 172 -11.58 -7.28 -4.50
CA GLY A 172 -12.43 -8.09 -5.35
C GLY A 172 -12.00 -9.55 -5.45
N ALA A 173 -12.70 -10.29 -6.30
CA ALA A 173 -12.42 -11.68 -6.58
C ALA A 173 -12.06 -11.84 -8.06
N GLY A 174 -10.79 -12.11 -8.33
CA GLY A 174 -10.26 -12.54 -9.61
C GLY A 174 -10.47 -14.04 -9.86
N ASP A 175 -9.80 -14.58 -10.87
CA ASP A 175 -9.91 -16.00 -11.23
C ASP A 175 -9.09 -16.90 -10.28
N ASP A 176 -7.90 -16.46 -9.87
CA ASP A 176 -6.94 -17.22 -9.05
C ASP A 176 -6.87 -16.72 -7.60
N THR A 177 -7.05 -15.41 -7.38
CA THR A 177 -6.93 -14.77 -6.07
C THR A 177 -8.11 -13.87 -5.72
N ILE A 178 -8.33 -13.70 -4.43
CA ILE A 178 -9.32 -12.78 -3.84
C ILE A 178 -8.54 -11.79 -2.99
N GLN A 179 -8.61 -10.50 -3.35
CA GLN A 179 -7.96 -9.41 -2.66
C GLN A 179 -8.94 -8.80 -1.63
N LEU A 180 -8.53 -8.85 -0.37
CA LEU A 180 -9.28 -8.31 0.78
C LEU A 180 -8.60 -7.04 1.32
N CYS A 181 -8.18 -6.16 0.41
CA CYS A 181 -7.54 -4.91 0.76
C CYS A 181 -8.59 -3.85 1.04
N ASN A 182 -8.41 -3.07 2.11
CA ASN A 182 -9.35 -2.02 2.53
C ASN A 182 -10.81 -2.50 2.63
N ALA A 183 -11.03 -3.80 2.95
CA ALA A 183 -12.35 -4.45 2.99
C ALA A 183 -13.10 -4.26 4.32
N TYR A 184 -12.69 -3.28 5.13
CA TYR A 184 -13.19 -3.05 6.49
C TYR A 184 -13.34 -1.55 6.76
N PRO A 185 -14.12 -1.14 7.79
CA PRO A 185 -14.16 0.24 8.25
C PRO A 185 -12.79 0.68 8.80
N ILE A 186 -12.16 1.66 8.18
CA ILE A 186 -10.86 2.23 8.55
C ILE A 186 -11.10 3.61 9.16
N ALA A 187 -10.59 3.87 10.36
CA ALA A 187 -10.70 5.19 10.97
C ALA A 187 -10.05 6.26 10.10
N ALA A 188 -10.77 7.34 9.85
CA ALA A 188 -10.23 8.48 9.13
C ALA A 188 -9.20 9.21 10.01
N VAL A 189 -8.21 9.82 9.37
CA VAL A 189 -7.23 10.67 10.05
C VAL A 189 -7.89 11.98 10.47
N TYR A 190 -7.57 12.45 11.65
CA TYR A 190 -7.83 13.81 12.11
C TYR A 190 -6.50 14.56 12.17
N ASP A 191 -6.39 15.65 11.48
CA ASP A 191 -5.15 16.44 11.41
C ASP A 191 -5.38 17.93 11.70
N GLY A 192 -4.45 18.80 11.30
CA GLY A 192 -4.55 20.25 11.51
C GLY A 192 -5.72 20.92 10.82
N GLU A 193 -6.31 20.29 9.80
CA GLU A 193 -7.46 20.75 9.03
C GLU A 193 -8.79 20.11 9.47
N GLY A 194 -8.73 19.10 10.34
CA GLY A 194 -9.85 18.34 10.85
C GLY A 194 -9.87 16.90 10.35
N TRP A 195 -11.07 16.33 10.19
CA TRP A 195 -11.22 14.98 9.66
C TRP A 195 -10.92 14.94 8.16
N ASN A 196 -9.98 14.12 7.73
CA ASN A 196 -9.76 13.81 6.33
C ASN A 196 -10.80 12.81 5.84
N LEU A 197 -11.69 13.26 4.95
CA LEU A 197 -12.86 12.50 4.48
C LEU A 197 -12.90 12.40 2.96
N ASP A 198 -11.76 12.37 2.32
CA ASP A 198 -11.64 12.31 0.88
C ASP A 198 -12.31 11.07 0.28
N PRO A 199 -12.87 11.19 -0.92
CA PRO A 199 -13.41 10.04 -1.63
C PRO A 199 -12.31 9.11 -2.16
N TYR A 200 -12.71 7.94 -2.65
CA TYR A 200 -11.80 7.04 -3.36
C TYR A 200 -11.59 7.55 -4.79
N TYR A 201 -10.48 8.23 -5.03
CA TYR A 201 -10.09 8.69 -6.37
C TYR A 201 -9.68 7.53 -7.28
N ALA A 202 -9.89 7.71 -8.60
CA ALA A 202 -9.53 6.70 -9.61
C ALA A 202 -8.05 6.76 -10.04
N VAL A 203 -7.29 7.71 -9.52
CA VAL A 203 -5.89 7.94 -9.85
C VAL A 203 -5.08 7.92 -8.56
N GLY A 204 -3.89 7.33 -8.61
CA GLY A 204 -3.00 7.23 -7.45
C GLY A 204 -3.52 6.29 -6.37
N ASP A 205 -3.03 6.51 -5.15
CA ASP A 205 -3.33 5.74 -3.95
C ASP A 205 -4.08 6.61 -2.95
N PRO A 206 -5.43 6.57 -2.94
CA PRO A 206 -6.25 7.49 -2.18
C PRO A 206 -6.43 7.01 -0.73
N PHE A 207 -5.32 6.65 -0.08
CA PHE A 207 -5.33 6.14 1.29
C PHE A 207 -4.57 7.08 2.21
N TYR A 208 -5.18 7.37 3.33
CA TYR A 208 -4.58 8.14 4.40
C TYR A 208 -5.03 7.57 5.73
N SER A 209 -4.11 7.02 6.51
CA SER A 209 -4.44 6.36 7.77
C SER A 209 -3.33 6.51 8.80
N ASP A 210 -3.71 6.46 10.07
CA ASP A 210 -2.79 6.41 11.19
C ASP A 210 -2.33 4.98 11.48
N VAL A 211 -1.14 4.86 12.03
CA VAL A 211 -0.60 3.59 12.49
C VAL A 211 -1.45 3.04 13.64
N SER A 212 -1.79 1.76 13.56
CA SER A 212 -2.61 1.04 14.52
C SER A 212 -2.10 -0.39 14.71
N ASP A 213 -2.60 -1.07 15.74
CA ASP A 213 -2.37 -2.50 15.95
C ASP A 213 -3.58 -3.31 15.48
N TYR A 214 -3.33 -4.36 14.70
CA TYR A 214 -4.41 -5.23 14.22
C TYR A 214 -4.18 -6.69 14.62
N THR A 215 -5.27 -7.32 15.07
CA THR A 215 -5.39 -8.77 15.14
C THR A 215 -6.51 -9.22 14.21
N VAL A 216 -6.20 -10.10 13.25
CA VAL A 216 -7.17 -10.49 12.23
C VAL A 216 -7.32 -12.00 12.18
N HIS A 217 -8.55 -12.48 12.29
CA HIS A 217 -8.93 -13.88 12.17
C HIS A 217 -9.68 -14.09 10.85
N ILE A 218 -9.15 -14.93 9.95
CA ILE A 218 -9.73 -15.16 8.63
C ILE A 218 -10.09 -16.64 8.50
N ALA A 219 -11.37 -16.94 8.58
CA ALA A 219 -11.89 -18.26 8.30
C ALA A 219 -12.25 -18.41 6.80
N CYS A 220 -11.67 -19.40 6.15
CA CYS A 220 -11.93 -19.71 4.74
C CYS A 220 -12.19 -21.21 4.51
N PRO A 221 -12.90 -21.58 3.43
CA PRO A 221 -13.19 -22.99 3.12
C PRO A 221 -11.92 -23.76 2.76
N PRO A 222 -12.00 -25.11 2.73
CA PRO A 222 -10.85 -25.95 2.38
C PRO A 222 -10.28 -25.61 1.00
N GLY A 223 -8.94 -25.70 0.88
CA GLY A 223 -8.21 -25.47 -0.37
C GLY A 223 -7.78 -24.04 -0.61
N TYR A 224 -8.23 -23.06 0.19
CA TYR A 224 -7.72 -21.71 0.17
C TYR A 224 -6.55 -21.53 1.13
N ILE A 225 -5.52 -20.80 0.67
CA ILE A 225 -4.43 -20.29 1.47
C ILE A 225 -4.65 -18.79 1.61
N VAL A 226 -4.45 -18.27 2.82
CA VAL A 226 -4.50 -16.84 3.11
C VAL A 226 -3.11 -16.37 3.52
N THR A 227 -2.67 -15.27 2.93
CA THR A 227 -1.45 -14.55 3.28
C THR A 227 -1.70 -13.04 3.19
N GLY A 228 -0.83 -12.22 3.74
CA GLY A 228 -1.02 -10.77 3.74
C GLY A 228 -0.16 -10.06 4.77
N SER A 229 -0.67 -8.98 5.33
CA SER A 229 0.00 -8.14 6.31
C SER A 229 0.30 -8.86 7.61
N GLY A 230 1.38 -8.44 8.27
CA GLY A 230 1.80 -8.93 9.58
C GLY A 230 2.33 -10.35 9.60
N SER A 231 2.40 -10.92 10.79
CA SER A 231 2.89 -12.29 11.01
C SER A 231 1.75 -13.24 11.33
N ARG A 232 1.75 -14.40 10.66
CA ARG A 232 0.76 -15.44 10.96
C ARG A 232 1.08 -16.08 12.32
N SER A 233 0.30 -15.71 13.34
CA SER A 233 0.49 -16.18 14.73
C SER A 233 -0.17 -17.52 15.01
N LYS A 234 -1.25 -17.89 14.26
CA LYS A 234 -1.99 -19.14 14.46
C LYS A 234 -2.61 -19.66 13.17
N LEU A 235 -2.76 -20.98 13.09
CA LEU A 235 -3.45 -21.68 12.01
C LEU A 235 -4.25 -22.83 12.63
N GLU A 236 -5.59 -22.79 12.45
CA GLU A 236 -6.51 -23.81 12.95
C GLU A 236 -7.24 -24.48 11.79
N ALA A 237 -6.81 -25.67 11.43
CA ALA A 237 -7.46 -26.47 10.42
C ALA A 237 -8.61 -27.31 11.02
N GLY A 238 -9.77 -27.29 10.35
CA GLY A 238 -10.96 -28.05 10.72
C GLY A 238 -11.67 -28.67 9.52
N ALA A 239 -12.70 -29.47 9.78
CA ALA A 239 -13.45 -30.14 8.72
C ALA A 239 -14.14 -29.15 7.74
N ASN A 240 -14.45 -27.94 8.19
CA ASN A 240 -15.17 -26.91 7.43
C ASN A 240 -14.26 -25.84 6.84
N GLY A 241 -12.94 -25.98 6.95
CA GLY A 241 -11.98 -25.00 6.46
C GLY A 241 -10.87 -24.71 7.45
N THR A 242 -10.15 -23.61 7.22
CA THR A 242 -9.01 -23.17 8.01
C THR A 242 -9.24 -21.75 8.51
N THR A 243 -8.95 -21.49 9.79
CA THR A 243 -8.86 -20.15 10.34
C THR A 243 -7.39 -19.76 10.47
N TYR A 244 -7.04 -18.64 9.88
CA TYR A 244 -5.74 -17.99 9.95
C TYR A 244 -5.84 -16.84 10.95
N THR A 245 -4.87 -16.70 11.85
CA THR A 245 -4.75 -15.54 12.73
C THR A 245 -3.46 -14.80 12.42
N PHE A 246 -3.58 -13.52 12.17
CA PHE A 246 -2.46 -12.62 11.91
C PHE A 246 -2.36 -11.56 13.01
N ALA A 247 -1.14 -11.26 13.42
CA ALA A 247 -0.80 -10.12 14.26
C ALA A 247 -0.06 -9.09 13.40
N CYS A 248 -0.61 -7.89 13.31
CA CYS A 248 -0.08 -6.80 12.49
C CYS A 248 0.12 -5.57 13.39
N PRO A 249 1.18 -5.54 14.22
CA PRO A 249 1.45 -4.39 15.08
C PRO A 249 2.06 -3.24 14.28
N ASN A 250 1.67 -2.03 14.65
CA ASN A 250 2.26 -0.80 14.14
C ASN A 250 2.17 -0.66 12.60
N VAL A 251 1.01 -0.97 12.00
CA VAL A 251 0.78 -0.81 10.56
C VAL A 251 -0.34 0.20 10.30
N ARG A 252 -0.31 0.85 9.11
CA ARG A 252 -1.30 1.87 8.73
C ARG A 252 -2.61 1.25 8.31
N ASP A 253 -2.53 0.15 7.58
CA ASP A 253 -3.64 -0.64 7.12
C ASP A 253 -3.23 -2.10 6.97
N ILE A 254 -4.17 -2.93 6.55
CA ILE A 254 -3.97 -4.37 6.35
C ILE A 254 -4.53 -4.82 5.02
N ALA A 255 -3.81 -5.73 4.39
CA ALA A 255 -4.21 -6.37 3.15
C ALA A 255 -4.03 -7.88 3.24
N PHE A 256 -5.01 -8.63 2.76
CA PHE A 256 -4.92 -10.09 2.68
C PHE A 256 -5.32 -10.57 1.30
N VAL A 257 -4.65 -11.63 0.87
CA VAL A 257 -4.95 -12.34 -0.37
C VAL A 257 -5.30 -13.78 -0.02
N ALA A 258 -6.44 -14.24 -0.52
CA ALA A 258 -6.87 -15.62 -0.42
C ALA A 258 -6.85 -16.27 -1.81
N GLY A 259 -6.09 -17.35 -1.99
CA GLY A 259 -5.95 -18.02 -3.28
C GLY A 259 -5.88 -19.53 -3.17
N LYS A 260 -6.24 -20.22 -4.27
CA LYS A 260 -5.96 -21.64 -4.43
C LYS A 260 -4.66 -21.81 -5.18
N GLY A 261 -3.79 -22.69 -4.69
CA GLY A 261 -2.55 -22.97 -5.39
C GLY A 261 -1.38 -22.02 -5.07
N LEU A 262 -1.58 -21.01 -4.23
CA LEU A 262 -0.47 -20.20 -3.72
C LEU A 262 0.59 -21.06 -3.06
N ARG A 263 1.85 -20.88 -3.45
CA ARG A 263 3.00 -21.62 -2.94
C ARG A 263 4.00 -20.63 -2.34
N PRO A 264 4.50 -20.87 -1.12
CA PRO A 264 5.47 -19.99 -0.51
C PRO A 264 6.90 -20.40 -0.88
N ARG A 265 7.76 -19.42 -1.07
CA ARG A 265 9.21 -19.57 -1.06
C ARG A 265 9.81 -18.47 -0.19
N SER A 266 10.63 -18.81 0.78
CA SER A 266 11.11 -17.86 1.78
C SER A 266 12.62 -17.84 1.88
N LYS A 267 13.18 -16.66 2.21
CA LYS A 267 14.59 -16.42 2.50
C LYS A 267 14.71 -15.35 3.58
N ASP A 268 15.74 -15.41 4.41
CA ASP A 268 16.02 -14.36 5.37
C ASP A 268 16.99 -13.34 4.76
N ALA A 269 16.67 -12.05 4.89
CA ALA A 269 17.47 -10.93 4.41
C ALA A 269 17.44 -9.79 5.44
N ALA A 270 18.61 -9.29 5.86
CA ALA A 270 18.76 -8.25 6.89
C ALA A 270 17.94 -8.49 8.18
N GLY A 271 17.79 -9.75 8.60
CA GLY A 271 16.99 -10.11 9.79
C GLY A 271 15.48 -10.23 9.54
N VAL A 272 15.01 -10.02 8.32
CA VAL A 272 13.62 -10.10 7.89
C VAL A 272 13.36 -11.43 7.19
N ARG A 273 12.24 -12.08 7.50
CA ARG A 273 11.75 -13.24 6.74
C ARG A 273 10.97 -12.78 5.53
N VAL A 274 11.60 -12.77 4.36
CA VAL A 274 10.93 -12.45 3.09
C VAL A 274 10.31 -13.71 2.51
N THR A 275 9.04 -13.65 2.11
CA THR A 275 8.31 -14.75 1.49
C THR A 275 7.66 -14.32 0.20
N SER A 276 8.03 -14.94 -0.92
CA SER A 276 7.29 -14.84 -2.18
C SER A 276 6.20 -15.91 -2.21
N TRP A 277 4.96 -15.47 -2.40
CA TRP A 277 3.78 -16.29 -2.59
C TRP A 277 3.36 -16.24 -4.05
N TYR A 278 3.40 -17.36 -4.73
CA TYR A 278 3.13 -17.41 -6.17
C TYR A 278 2.31 -18.65 -6.54
N TYR A 279 1.58 -18.56 -7.65
CA TYR A 279 0.84 -19.67 -8.24
C TYR A 279 1.24 -19.92 -9.71
N GLY A 280 1.84 -18.93 -10.37
CA GLY A 280 2.35 -18.97 -11.73
C GLY A 280 3.71 -19.67 -11.86
N ASP A 281 4.63 -19.01 -12.54
CA ASP A 281 5.96 -19.54 -12.86
C ASP A 281 6.88 -19.56 -11.63
N GLU A 282 7.53 -20.71 -11.36
CA GLU A 282 8.43 -20.85 -10.20
C GLU A 282 9.67 -19.95 -10.32
N THR A 283 10.17 -19.74 -11.54
CA THR A 283 11.33 -18.88 -11.79
C THR A 283 11.00 -17.44 -11.51
N ALA A 284 9.80 -16.99 -11.89
CA ALA A 284 9.29 -15.67 -11.55
C ALA A 284 9.10 -15.50 -10.03
N GLY A 285 8.55 -16.52 -9.35
CA GLY A 285 8.46 -16.54 -7.89
C GLY A 285 9.83 -16.41 -7.19
N GLU A 286 10.88 -17.03 -7.72
CA GLU A 286 12.26 -16.89 -7.23
C GLU A 286 12.84 -15.49 -7.55
N THR A 287 12.51 -14.93 -8.72
CA THR A 287 12.91 -13.56 -9.09
C THR A 287 12.33 -12.57 -8.11
N ALA A 288 11.01 -12.61 -7.86
CA ALA A 288 10.35 -11.74 -6.89
C ALA A 288 10.96 -11.87 -5.49
N LEU A 289 11.21 -13.10 -5.01
CA LEU A 289 11.88 -13.34 -3.73
C LEU A 289 13.27 -12.72 -3.66
N THR A 290 14.09 -12.93 -4.68
CA THR A 290 15.46 -12.43 -4.71
C THR A 290 15.49 -10.92 -4.77
N SER A 291 14.65 -10.30 -5.62
CA SER A 291 14.51 -8.85 -5.75
C SER A 291 14.08 -8.20 -4.43
N ALA A 292 13.09 -8.79 -3.75
CA ALA A 292 12.65 -8.30 -2.46
C ALA A 292 13.72 -8.43 -1.36
N CYS A 293 14.45 -9.56 -1.31
CA CYS A 293 15.56 -9.73 -0.38
C CYS A 293 16.66 -8.69 -0.60
N ASP A 294 17.08 -8.52 -1.86
CA ASP A 294 18.13 -7.55 -2.23
C ASP A 294 17.65 -6.10 -1.90
N ALA A 295 16.38 -5.78 -2.14
CA ALA A 295 15.80 -4.48 -1.80
C ALA A 295 15.77 -4.23 -0.28
N VAL A 296 15.34 -5.21 0.52
CA VAL A 296 15.35 -5.12 1.99
C VAL A 296 16.78 -4.90 2.50
N GLU A 297 17.79 -5.61 1.97
CA GLU A 297 19.18 -5.43 2.35
C GLU A 297 19.68 -4.02 2.00
N VAL A 298 19.43 -3.55 0.78
CA VAL A 298 19.88 -2.23 0.31
C VAL A 298 19.21 -1.12 1.11
N PHE A 299 17.88 -1.11 1.19
CA PHE A 299 17.15 -0.03 1.85
C PHE A 299 17.37 0.00 3.36
N SER A 300 17.50 -1.16 4.01
CA SER A 300 17.91 -1.22 5.42
C SER A 300 19.27 -0.57 5.64
N SER A 301 20.21 -0.75 4.72
CA SER A 301 21.56 -0.17 4.85
C SER A 301 21.59 1.35 4.66
N ILE A 302 20.79 1.89 3.74
CA ILE A 302 20.85 3.31 3.36
C ILE A 302 19.84 4.20 4.08
N PHE A 303 18.65 3.68 4.43
CA PHE A 303 17.58 4.46 5.06
C PHE A 303 17.40 4.15 6.55
N GLY A 304 17.58 2.91 6.95
CA GLY A 304 17.37 2.41 8.31
C GLY A 304 16.75 1.02 8.29
N GLU A 305 16.83 0.32 9.42
CA GLU A 305 16.34 -1.06 9.53
C GLU A 305 14.83 -1.15 9.22
N TYR A 306 14.43 -2.17 8.45
CA TYR A 306 13.04 -2.53 8.29
C TYR A 306 12.48 -3.05 9.64
N PRO A 307 11.41 -2.46 10.18
CA PRO A 307 11.06 -2.70 11.58
C PRO A 307 10.26 -3.97 11.83
N TYR A 308 9.79 -4.63 10.79
CA TYR A 308 8.92 -5.79 10.92
C TYR A 308 9.68 -7.10 10.68
N PRO A 309 9.28 -8.21 11.32
CA PRO A 309 9.98 -9.49 11.19
C PRO A 309 9.73 -10.21 9.86
N GLU A 310 8.66 -9.84 9.16
CA GLU A 310 8.23 -10.52 7.93
C GLU A 310 7.86 -9.51 6.84
N LEU A 311 8.07 -9.91 5.57
CA LEU A 311 7.60 -9.22 4.36
C LEU A 311 7.09 -10.27 3.38
N ASN A 312 5.85 -10.11 2.93
CA ASN A 312 5.23 -10.99 1.94
C ASN A 312 5.16 -10.29 0.58
N VAL A 313 5.62 -10.96 -0.48
CA VAL A 313 5.48 -10.54 -1.88
C VAL A 313 4.52 -11.52 -2.53
N ILE A 314 3.39 -11.04 -3.03
CA ILE A 314 2.24 -11.88 -3.35
C ILE A 314 1.83 -11.68 -4.80
N GLU A 315 1.99 -12.73 -5.63
CA GLU A 315 1.40 -12.78 -6.97
C GLU A 315 -0.13 -12.69 -6.84
N SER A 316 -0.74 -11.74 -7.52
CA SER A 316 -2.15 -11.39 -7.35
C SER A 316 -2.81 -11.04 -8.67
N ASP A 317 -4.10 -11.33 -8.79
CA ASP A 317 -4.92 -10.87 -9.91
C ASP A 317 -5.08 -9.35 -9.83
N LEU A 318 -4.12 -8.61 -10.43
CA LEU A 318 -4.13 -7.16 -10.55
C LEU A 318 -4.02 -6.76 -12.01
N TYR A 319 -4.76 -5.73 -12.44
CA TYR A 319 -4.65 -5.21 -13.82
C TYR A 319 -3.52 -4.18 -13.98
N TYR A 320 -2.85 -3.79 -12.90
CA TYR A 320 -1.71 -2.86 -12.85
C TYR A 320 -0.53 -3.47 -12.08
N GLY A 321 0.62 -2.78 -12.04
CA GLY A 321 1.93 -3.29 -11.61
C GLY A 321 2.00 -3.94 -10.23
N GLY A 322 1.76 -3.18 -9.19
CA GLY A 322 1.86 -3.64 -7.80
C GLY A 322 1.08 -2.77 -6.82
N MET A 323 1.15 -3.11 -5.53
CA MET A 323 0.55 -2.38 -4.42
C MET A 323 1.31 -2.67 -3.12
N GLU A 324 1.58 -1.63 -2.37
CA GLU A 324 2.59 -1.54 -1.31
C GLU A 324 2.10 -1.77 0.12
N TYR A 325 1.00 -2.43 0.36
CA TYR A 325 0.47 -2.60 1.72
C TYR A 325 1.54 -2.99 2.75
N PRO A 326 1.45 -2.50 3.99
CA PRO A 326 2.43 -2.82 5.01
C PRO A 326 2.61 -4.32 5.21
N ASN A 327 3.85 -4.78 5.11
CA ASN A 327 4.29 -6.18 5.18
C ASN A 327 3.75 -7.11 4.07
N ALA A 328 2.96 -6.60 3.11
CA ALA A 328 2.29 -7.38 2.08
C ALA A 328 2.25 -6.62 0.75
N VAL A 329 3.29 -6.72 -0.04
CA VAL A 329 3.28 -6.15 -1.39
C VAL A 329 2.61 -7.11 -2.37
N LEU A 330 1.67 -6.59 -3.15
CA LEU A 330 0.98 -7.34 -4.19
C LEU A 330 1.61 -7.01 -5.54
N ILE A 331 1.88 -8.03 -6.34
CA ILE A 331 2.44 -7.88 -7.68
C ILE A 331 1.53 -8.56 -8.68
N THR A 332 1.27 -7.89 -9.81
CA THR A 332 0.41 -8.44 -10.87
C THR A 332 0.92 -9.77 -11.41
N ASP A 333 0.03 -10.71 -11.58
CA ASP A 333 0.27 -12.03 -12.20
C ASP A 333 0.85 -11.92 -13.61
N SER A 334 0.53 -10.85 -14.32
CA SER A 334 1.02 -10.60 -15.68
C SER A 334 2.55 -10.49 -15.78
N LEU A 335 3.24 -10.23 -14.66
CA LEU A 335 4.70 -10.19 -14.55
C LEU A 335 5.32 -11.55 -14.17
N TYR A 336 4.51 -12.53 -13.71
CA TYR A 336 5.00 -13.87 -13.37
C TYR A 336 5.04 -14.81 -14.57
N VAL A 337 5.52 -14.28 -15.70
CA VAL A 337 5.65 -15.01 -16.96
C VAL A 337 7.07 -14.91 -17.53
N PRO A 338 7.52 -15.89 -18.35
CA PRO A 338 8.84 -15.84 -18.97
C PRO A 338 9.04 -14.57 -19.82
N GLY A 339 10.16 -13.89 -19.62
CA GLY A 339 10.54 -12.68 -20.35
C GLY A 339 10.28 -11.36 -19.62
N GLU A 340 9.54 -11.38 -18.50
CA GLU A 340 9.22 -10.17 -17.71
C GLU A 340 10.11 -9.98 -16.47
N SER A 341 11.18 -10.77 -16.32
CA SER A 341 12.03 -10.74 -15.11
C SER A 341 12.57 -9.35 -14.74
N ASP A 342 12.98 -8.53 -15.73
CA ASP A 342 13.48 -7.17 -15.47
C ASP A 342 12.38 -6.23 -15.00
N THR A 343 11.15 -6.43 -15.48
CA THR A 343 10.00 -5.63 -15.05
C THR A 343 9.50 -6.09 -13.70
N LEU A 344 9.45 -7.40 -13.46
CA LEU A 344 9.12 -8.00 -12.17
C LEU A 344 10.08 -7.53 -11.07
N GLU A 345 11.41 -7.55 -11.34
CA GLU A 345 12.40 -7.00 -10.41
C GLU A 345 12.13 -5.53 -10.11
N TYR A 346 11.92 -4.70 -11.15
CA TYR A 346 11.71 -3.27 -10.99
C TYR A 346 10.47 -2.97 -10.12
N VAL A 347 9.34 -3.59 -10.45
CA VAL A 347 8.09 -3.40 -9.69
C VAL A 347 8.25 -3.93 -8.28
N THR A 348 8.82 -5.13 -8.09
CA THR A 348 9.05 -5.68 -6.74
C THR A 348 9.91 -4.75 -5.88
N VAL A 349 10.99 -4.18 -6.45
CA VAL A 349 11.86 -3.23 -5.73
C VAL A 349 11.13 -1.93 -5.39
N HIS A 350 10.28 -1.44 -6.28
CA HIS A 350 9.45 -0.27 -6.07
C HIS A 350 8.48 -0.49 -4.89
N GLU A 351 7.70 -1.55 -4.93
CA GLU A 351 6.74 -1.87 -3.85
C GLU A 351 7.44 -2.14 -2.50
N VAL A 352 8.65 -2.70 -2.52
CA VAL A 352 9.45 -2.88 -1.30
C VAL A 352 9.97 -1.55 -0.77
N ALA A 353 10.29 -0.56 -1.63
CA ALA A 353 10.75 0.75 -1.17
C ALA A 353 9.66 1.52 -0.43
N HIS A 354 8.40 1.34 -0.81
CA HIS A 354 7.25 1.86 -0.08
C HIS A 354 7.12 1.34 1.36
N GLN A 355 7.77 0.24 1.71
CA GLN A 355 7.81 -0.20 3.10
C GLN A 355 8.53 0.82 4.01
N TRP A 356 9.39 1.69 3.46
CA TRP A 356 9.98 2.85 4.12
C TRP A 356 9.14 4.12 3.91
N TRP A 357 8.72 4.39 2.65
CA TRP A 357 7.97 5.58 2.24
C TRP A 357 6.51 5.20 1.95
N TYR A 358 5.66 5.21 2.87
CA TYR A 358 4.30 4.79 3.13
C TYR A 358 4.22 3.89 4.38
N GLY A 359 4.72 2.67 4.35
CA GLY A 359 4.55 1.70 5.43
C GLY A 359 5.00 2.23 6.79
N VAL A 360 6.21 2.81 6.87
CA VAL A 360 6.79 3.38 8.09
C VAL A 360 6.64 4.89 8.16
N VAL A 361 7.07 5.61 7.13
CA VAL A 361 6.87 7.06 7.02
C VAL A 361 5.70 7.30 6.11
N GLY A 362 4.52 7.55 6.67
CA GLY A 362 3.33 7.85 5.89
C GLY A 362 3.21 9.31 5.54
N ASN A 363 2.25 9.61 4.71
CA ASN A 363 1.84 10.95 4.30
C ASN A 363 0.37 10.93 3.90
N ASP A 364 -0.16 12.09 3.61
CA ASP A 364 -1.42 12.23 2.90
C ASP A 364 -1.14 11.96 1.40
N GLU A 365 -1.49 10.76 0.93
CA GLU A 365 -1.27 10.33 -0.45
C GLU A 365 -2.20 11.02 -1.45
N ILE A 366 -3.21 11.70 -0.95
CA ILE A 366 -4.15 12.47 -1.76
C ILE A 366 -3.58 13.85 -2.06
N ASP A 367 -3.08 14.52 -1.03
CA ASP A 367 -2.62 15.89 -1.11
C ASP A 367 -1.12 16.01 -1.45
N ASP A 368 -0.31 15.07 -1.00
CA ASP A 368 1.14 15.06 -1.21
C ASP A 368 1.67 13.70 -1.74
N PRO A 369 1.12 13.15 -2.85
CA PRO A 369 1.53 11.84 -3.36
C PRO A 369 3.00 11.75 -3.77
N TRP A 370 3.66 12.87 -3.98
CA TRP A 370 5.08 12.94 -4.32
C TRP A 370 6.02 12.56 -3.17
N LEU A 371 5.55 12.69 -1.90
CA LEU A 371 6.34 12.30 -0.72
C LEU A 371 6.57 10.81 -0.65
N ASP A 372 5.67 10.05 -1.21
CA ASP A 372 5.72 8.63 -1.25
C ASP A 372 6.15 8.14 -2.66
N GLU A 373 5.40 8.37 -3.69
CA GLU A 373 5.62 7.84 -5.03
C GLU A 373 6.88 8.37 -5.73
N SER A 374 7.10 9.68 -5.66
CA SER A 374 8.32 10.24 -6.29
C SER A 374 9.59 9.81 -5.56
N LEU A 375 9.52 9.73 -4.23
CA LEU A 375 10.64 9.31 -3.40
C LEU A 375 10.90 7.81 -3.57
N THR A 376 9.85 7.01 -3.65
CA THR A 376 9.94 5.56 -3.91
C THR A 376 10.49 5.26 -5.30
N GLU A 377 10.03 5.94 -6.34
CA GLU A 377 10.56 5.78 -7.69
C GLU A 377 12.06 6.14 -7.75
N PHE A 378 12.49 7.20 -7.07
CA PHE A 378 13.90 7.52 -6.96
C PHE A 378 14.68 6.51 -6.09
N SER A 379 14.10 6.01 -5.01
CA SER A 379 14.72 4.97 -4.16
C SER A 379 14.94 3.68 -4.95
N THR A 380 14.00 3.32 -5.83
CA THR A 380 14.16 2.21 -6.77
C THR A 380 15.38 2.41 -7.67
N LEU A 381 15.59 3.62 -8.19
CA LEU A 381 16.79 3.92 -8.97
C LEU A 381 18.07 3.84 -8.13
N LEU A 382 18.04 4.30 -6.87
CA LEU A 382 19.18 4.16 -5.94
C LEU A 382 19.50 2.68 -5.67
N PHE A 383 18.49 1.80 -5.56
CA PHE A 383 18.70 0.35 -5.46
C PHE A 383 19.56 -0.16 -6.61
N TYR A 384 19.23 0.18 -7.85
CA TYR A 384 20.02 -0.25 -9.01
C TYR A 384 21.46 0.26 -8.97
N ARG A 385 21.68 1.46 -8.42
CA ARG A 385 23.02 2.01 -8.23
C ARG A 385 23.81 1.23 -7.17
N GLU A 386 23.21 0.98 -6.01
CA GLU A 386 23.86 0.28 -4.90
C GLU A 386 24.12 -1.20 -5.24
N ARG A 387 23.15 -1.85 -5.90
CA ARG A 387 23.21 -3.29 -6.18
C ARG A 387 24.04 -3.63 -7.41
N TYR A 388 23.92 -2.83 -8.48
CA TYR A 388 24.48 -3.13 -9.81
C TYR A 388 25.48 -2.08 -10.31
N GLY A 389 25.62 -0.96 -9.62
CA GLY A 389 26.56 0.10 -9.94
C GLY A 389 26.03 1.15 -10.93
N GLU A 390 26.86 2.19 -11.14
CA GLU A 390 26.51 3.41 -11.86
C GLU A 390 26.02 3.16 -13.31
N THR A 391 26.60 2.18 -14.01
CA THR A 391 26.20 1.89 -15.40
C THR A 391 24.75 1.41 -15.47
N LYS A 392 24.37 0.46 -14.60
CA LYS A 392 23.00 -0.07 -14.57
C LYS A 392 22.00 1.00 -14.09
N TYR A 393 22.36 1.80 -13.09
CA TYR A 393 21.58 2.95 -12.65
C TYR A 393 21.21 3.87 -13.82
N ARG A 394 22.21 4.30 -14.64
CA ARG A 394 21.97 5.17 -15.79
C ARG A 394 21.09 4.53 -16.85
N GLU A 395 21.29 3.24 -17.12
CA GLU A 395 20.45 2.47 -18.05
C GLU A 395 18.98 2.46 -17.63
N VAL A 396 18.74 2.11 -16.35
CA VAL A 396 17.39 2.04 -15.79
C VAL A 396 16.76 3.44 -15.74
N TYR A 397 17.48 4.45 -15.30
CA TYR A 397 17.00 5.83 -15.29
C TYR A 397 16.58 6.29 -16.72
N ALA A 398 17.45 6.07 -17.71
CA ALA A 398 17.13 6.44 -19.09
C ALA A 398 15.87 5.73 -19.59
N LYS A 399 15.74 4.42 -19.30
CA LYS A 399 14.60 3.60 -19.74
C LYS A 399 13.30 3.98 -19.02
N ARG A 400 13.32 4.17 -17.71
CA ARG A 400 12.12 4.32 -16.88
C ARG A 400 11.66 5.77 -16.72
N VAL A 401 12.59 6.72 -16.71
CA VAL A 401 12.30 8.14 -16.43
C VAL A 401 12.51 8.99 -17.68
N GLU A 402 13.75 9.06 -18.19
CA GLU A 402 14.14 10.06 -19.21
C GLU A 402 13.40 9.89 -20.53
N ILE A 403 13.23 8.65 -21.01
CA ILE A 403 12.49 8.38 -22.26
C ILE A 403 11.04 8.83 -22.13
N GLY A 404 10.39 8.53 -20.98
CA GLY A 404 9.01 8.92 -20.72
C GLY A 404 8.82 10.44 -20.71
N LEU A 405 9.69 11.15 -19.99
CA LEU A 405 9.68 12.62 -19.95
C LEU A 405 9.86 13.24 -21.34
N ARG A 406 10.85 12.75 -22.10
CA ARG A 406 11.14 13.26 -23.45
C ARG A 406 9.99 13.00 -24.43
N LEU A 407 9.41 11.78 -24.44
CA LEU A 407 8.28 11.47 -25.31
C LEU A 407 7.05 12.32 -24.98
N PHE A 408 6.87 12.65 -23.71
CA PHE A 408 5.79 13.53 -23.28
C PHE A 408 6.06 14.99 -23.70
N ASP A 409 7.29 15.49 -23.54
CA ASP A 409 7.67 16.85 -23.95
C ASP A 409 7.51 17.05 -25.47
N ASP A 410 7.85 16.05 -26.27
CA ASP A 410 7.67 16.08 -27.72
C ASP A 410 6.17 16.12 -28.12
N ALA A 411 5.30 15.56 -27.29
CA ALA A 411 3.86 15.49 -27.55
C ALA A 411 3.09 16.68 -26.98
N VAL A 412 3.48 17.17 -25.78
CA VAL A 412 2.73 18.17 -25.00
C VAL A 412 3.70 19.09 -24.27
N SER A 413 3.73 20.37 -24.65
CA SER A 413 4.53 21.38 -23.94
C SER A 413 3.72 21.98 -22.79
N MET A 414 3.68 21.28 -21.65
CA MET A 414 2.97 21.71 -20.44
C MET A 414 3.91 21.69 -19.21
N PRO A 415 3.71 22.59 -18.24
CA PRO A 415 4.34 22.46 -16.94
C PRO A 415 4.00 21.10 -16.30
N LYS A 416 4.95 20.49 -15.61
CA LYS A 416 4.80 19.20 -14.90
C LYS A 416 4.91 19.45 -13.38
N PRO A 417 3.82 19.88 -12.72
CA PRO A 417 3.84 20.15 -11.29
C PRO A 417 3.89 18.84 -10.51
N VAL A 418 5.05 18.52 -9.92
CA VAL A 418 5.23 17.31 -9.10
C VAL A 418 4.28 17.30 -7.90
N GLY A 419 3.86 18.48 -7.41
CA GLY A 419 2.85 18.62 -6.35
C GLY A 419 1.41 18.47 -6.83
N LEU A 420 1.16 17.72 -7.91
CA LEU A 420 -0.18 17.39 -8.39
C LEU A 420 -0.88 16.48 -7.38
N LYS A 421 -2.03 16.92 -6.87
CA LYS A 421 -2.86 16.09 -5.99
C LYS A 421 -3.63 15.03 -6.78
N THR A 422 -3.95 13.91 -6.14
CA THR A 422 -4.78 12.87 -6.79
C THR A 422 -6.17 13.40 -7.14
N SER A 423 -6.69 14.35 -6.36
CA SER A 423 -7.98 15.03 -6.59
C SER A 423 -7.99 16.00 -7.78
N GLU A 424 -6.83 16.35 -8.34
CA GLU A 424 -6.71 17.37 -9.41
C GLU A 424 -6.61 16.77 -10.82
N THR A 425 -6.62 15.45 -10.94
CA THR A 425 -6.53 14.77 -12.23
C THR A 425 -7.37 13.49 -12.28
N ASP A 426 -7.85 13.18 -13.47
CA ASP A 426 -8.49 11.91 -13.83
C ASP A 426 -7.68 11.16 -14.91
N ASP A 427 -6.43 11.58 -15.17
CA ASP A 427 -5.54 11.04 -16.21
C ASP A 427 -4.34 10.33 -15.58
N ASN A 428 -4.39 8.99 -15.52
CA ASN A 428 -3.30 8.14 -15.01
C ASN A 428 -1.98 8.32 -15.76
N LEU A 429 -2.02 8.60 -17.07
CA LEU A 429 -0.78 8.84 -17.83
C LEU A 429 -0.13 10.16 -17.39
N TRP A 430 -0.96 11.20 -17.23
CA TRP A 430 -0.49 12.49 -16.73
C TRP A 430 0.09 12.36 -15.32
N TYR A 431 -0.64 11.72 -14.42
CA TYR A 431 -0.19 11.45 -13.06
C TYR A 431 1.15 10.70 -13.04
N THR A 432 1.28 9.61 -13.81
CA THR A 432 2.51 8.83 -13.93
C THR A 432 3.69 9.69 -14.43
N VAL A 433 3.46 10.55 -15.42
CA VAL A 433 4.54 11.42 -15.95
C VAL A 433 4.96 12.45 -14.91
N VAL A 434 4.01 13.02 -14.18
CA VAL A 434 4.28 14.13 -13.26
C VAL A 434 4.79 13.63 -11.91
N VAL A 435 4.04 12.75 -11.26
CA VAL A 435 4.38 12.32 -9.89
C VAL A 435 5.53 11.32 -9.90
N TYR A 436 5.49 10.29 -10.75
CA TYR A 436 6.58 9.29 -10.79
C TYR A 436 7.81 9.81 -11.53
N LYS A 437 7.69 10.14 -12.83
CA LYS A 437 8.88 10.40 -13.66
C LYS A 437 9.51 11.76 -13.40
N GLN A 438 8.71 12.83 -13.37
CA GLN A 438 9.22 14.17 -13.05
C GLN A 438 9.63 14.25 -11.58
N GLY A 439 8.93 13.57 -10.68
CA GLY A 439 9.29 13.48 -9.27
C GLY A 439 10.63 12.75 -9.07
N ALA A 440 10.84 11.60 -9.68
CA ALA A 440 12.13 10.91 -9.64
C ALA A 440 13.27 11.74 -10.26
N HIS A 441 12.97 12.50 -11.32
CA HIS A 441 13.94 13.44 -11.89
C HIS A 441 14.30 14.55 -10.91
N MET A 442 13.32 15.12 -10.22
CA MET A 442 13.54 16.12 -9.16
C MET A 442 14.47 15.59 -8.07
N PHE A 443 14.18 14.39 -7.53
CA PHE A 443 15.02 13.79 -6.50
C PHE A 443 16.42 13.43 -7.01
N ARG A 444 16.55 13.02 -8.27
CA ARG A 444 17.87 12.81 -8.89
C ARG A 444 18.68 14.09 -8.93
N GLU A 445 18.12 15.21 -9.40
CA GLU A 445 18.83 16.48 -9.43
C GLU A 445 19.19 16.95 -8.01
N LEU A 446 18.28 16.81 -7.05
CA LEU A 446 18.54 17.10 -5.65
C LEU A 446 19.71 16.26 -5.12
N TYR A 447 19.70 14.96 -5.39
CA TYR A 447 20.77 14.03 -5.04
C TYR A 447 22.14 14.43 -5.65
N GLU A 448 22.15 14.81 -6.94
CA GLU A 448 23.37 15.26 -7.63
C GLU A 448 23.92 16.56 -7.02
N LYS A 449 23.04 17.50 -6.63
CA LYS A 449 23.42 18.76 -5.98
C LYS A 449 23.91 18.57 -4.54
N MET A 450 23.27 17.70 -3.76
CA MET A 450 23.63 17.41 -2.37
C MET A 450 24.86 16.50 -2.23
N GLY A 451 25.03 15.58 -3.16
CA GLY A 451 26.00 14.49 -3.11
C GLY A 451 25.49 13.29 -2.30
N ASP A 452 26.02 12.10 -2.64
CA ASP A 452 25.57 10.79 -2.14
C ASP A 452 25.44 10.73 -0.60
N GLY A 453 26.49 11.10 0.10
CA GLY A 453 26.55 10.97 1.56
C GLY A 453 25.55 11.88 2.28
N ALA A 454 25.39 13.13 1.83
CA ALA A 454 24.47 14.09 2.45
C ALA A 454 23.02 13.70 2.18
N PHE A 455 22.70 13.29 0.94
CA PHE A 455 21.35 12.88 0.59
C PHE A 455 20.89 11.64 1.37
N LYS A 456 21.70 10.57 1.40
CA LYS A 456 21.40 9.37 2.18
C LYS A 456 21.27 9.66 3.68
N SER A 457 22.13 10.54 4.22
CA SER A 457 22.03 10.97 5.62
C SER A 457 20.74 11.72 5.91
N ALA A 458 20.28 12.56 4.97
CA ALA A 458 19.02 13.27 5.09
C ALA A 458 17.83 12.30 5.09
N LEU A 459 17.78 11.33 4.16
CA LEU A 459 16.70 10.34 4.11
C LEU A 459 16.68 9.42 5.35
N LYS A 460 17.86 9.06 5.85
CA LYS A 460 17.96 8.31 7.11
C LYS A 460 17.43 9.12 8.30
N ALA A 461 17.74 10.40 8.36
CA ALA A 461 17.21 11.29 9.40
C ALA A 461 15.68 11.47 9.25
N TYR A 462 15.19 11.64 8.03
CA TYR A 462 13.76 11.73 7.74
C TYR A 462 13.01 10.47 8.21
N TYR A 463 13.48 9.28 7.83
CA TYR A 463 12.96 8.01 8.30
C TYR A 463 12.94 7.91 9.83
N GLN A 464 14.03 8.27 10.51
CA GLN A 464 14.13 8.21 11.97
C GLN A 464 13.20 9.19 12.68
N ASN A 465 13.10 10.43 12.16
CA ASN A 465 12.29 11.48 12.77
C ASN A 465 10.79 11.23 12.58
N MET A 466 10.40 10.65 11.45
CA MET A 466 9.00 10.38 11.08
C MET A 466 8.62 8.90 11.24
N PHE A 467 9.41 8.14 11.98
CA PHE A 467 9.18 6.72 12.21
C PHE A 467 7.77 6.45 12.79
N LEU A 468 6.95 5.70 12.04
CA LEU A 468 5.56 5.37 12.33
C LEU A 468 4.65 6.61 12.51
N ARG A 469 4.91 7.67 11.74
CA ARG A 469 4.11 8.90 11.73
C ARG A 469 3.71 9.27 10.32
N ASN A 470 2.73 10.15 10.21
CA ASN A 470 2.40 10.84 8.96
C ASN A 470 3.29 12.09 8.84
N ALA A 471 4.02 12.19 7.74
CA ALA A 471 4.92 13.28 7.43
C ALA A 471 4.25 14.30 6.51
N ALA A 472 4.60 15.56 6.71
CA ALA A 472 4.29 16.64 5.79
C ALA A 472 5.55 17.02 4.98
N PRO A 473 5.43 17.78 3.88
CA PRO A 473 6.56 18.27 3.11
C PRO A 473 7.64 18.99 3.95
N SER A 474 7.23 19.70 4.99
CA SER A 474 8.13 20.41 5.92
C SER A 474 9.09 19.47 6.65
N ASP A 475 8.69 18.22 6.93
CA ASP A 475 9.52 17.25 7.65
C ASP A 475 10.69 16.77 6.76
N LEU A 476 10.39 16.52 5.48
CA LEU A 476 11.43 16.19 4.50
C LEU A 476 12.38 17.39 4.30
N TYR A 477 11.85 18.62 4.16
CA TYR A 477 12.68 19.83 4.03
C TYR A 477 13.61 20.00 5.24
N ALA A 478 13.10 19.78 6.44
CA ALA A 478 13.90 19.89 7.66
C ALA A 478 15.08 18.90 7.64
N ALA A 479 14.85 17.66 7.22
CA ALA A 479 15.91 16.64 7.13
C ALA A 479 16.97 17.00 6.05
N LEU A 480 16.54 17.43 4.87
CA LEU A 480 17.43 17.83 3.76
C LEU A 480 18.26 19.06 4.15
N ASN A 481 17.64 20.07 4.75
CA ASN A 481 18.29 21.30 5.16
C ASN A 481 19.32 21.04 6.28
N ALA A 482 18.97 20.18 7.25
CA ALA A 482 19.87 19.83 8.33
C ALA A 482 21.13 19.08 7.85
N ALA A 483 21.00 18.23 6.84
CA ALA A 483 22.11 17.44 6.32
C ALA A 483 23.17 18.27 5.58
N THR A 484 22.79 19.43 5.04
CA THR A 484 23.69 20.24 4.19
C THR A 484 23.90 21.65 4.70
N GLY A 485 23.07 22.18 5.59
CA GLY A 485 23.02 23.59 5.96
C GLY A 485 22.47 24.51 4.86
N THR A 486 21.91 23.93 3.77
CA THR A 486 21.32 24.66 2.64
C THR A 486 19.80 24.54 2.72
N ASP A 487 19.08 25.62 2.41
CA ASP A 487 17.63 25.58 2.27
C ASP A 487 17.23 25.06 0.88
N TRP A 488 16.68 23.87 0.85
CA TRP A 488 16.21 23.19 -0.37
C TRP A 488 14.74 23.44 -0.69
N SER A 489 14.00 24.13 0.18
CA SER A 489 12.58 24.37 0.00
C SER A 489 12.24 25.08 -1.30
N GLY A 490 13.04 26.08 -1.69
CA GLY A 490 12.89 26.80 -2.95
C GLY A 490 13.12 25.94 -4.19
N PHE A 491 14.09 25.02 -4.14
CA PHE A 491 14.35 24.06 -5.22
C PHE A 491 13.17 23.10 -5.39
N ILE A 492 12.70 22.46 -4.32
CA ILE A 492 11.60 21.52 -4.37
C ILE A 492 10.31 22.23 -4.78
N SER A 493 10.01 23.41 -4.19
CA SER A 493 8.81 24.19 -4.55
C SER A 493 8.75 24.58 -6.02
N ALA A 494 9.88 24.78 -6.68
CA ALA A 494 9.91 25.03 -8.13
C ALA A 494 9.37 23.81 -8.91
N TYR A 495 9.81 22.61 -8.55
CA TYR A 495 9.31 21.37 -9.15
C TYR A 495 7.85 21.11 -8.80
N LEU A 496 7.45 21.31 -7.55
CA LEU A 496 6.04 21.14 -7.13
C LEU A 496 5.10 22.03 -7.93
N GLN A 497 5.58 23.22 -8.38
CA GLN A 497 4.80 24.15 -9.19
C GLN A 497 5.00 23.97 -10.71
N GLY A 498 5.74 22.97 -11.15
CA GLY A 498 6.04 22.74 -12.57
C GLY A 498 6.91 23.81 -13.21
N ARG A 499 7.75 24.50 -12.44
CA ARG A 499 8.69 25.52 -12.92
C ARG A 499 10.08 24.91 -13.10
N PRO A 500 10.93 25.47 -13.99
CA PRO A 500 12.33 25.10 -14.01
C PRO A 500 12.96 25.36 -12.64
N ALA A 501 13.78 24.41 -12.15
CA ALA A 501 14.56 24.64 -10.94
C ALA A 501 15.55 25.80 -11.13
N PRO A 502 15.80 26.61 -10.12
CA PRO A 502 16.74 27.71 -10.19
C PRO A 502 18.21 27.27 -10.30
#